data_c79c71f93f8707c5410c88ffe3606228
#
_entry.id   c79c71f93f8707c5410c88ffe3606228
#
_cell.length_a   1.000
_cell.length_b   1.000
_cell.length_c   1.000
_cell.angle_alpha   90.00
_cell.angle_beta   90.00
_cell.angle_gamma   90.00
#
_symmetry.space_group_name_H-M   'P 1'
#
loop_
_entity.id
_entity.type
_entity.pdbx_description
1 polymer ?
#
loop_
_entity_poly.entity_id
_entity_poly.type
_entity_poly.pdbx_seq_one_letter_code
_entity_poly.pdbx_strand_id
1 'polypeptide(L)'
;MHSTSHLLSNCILCPRKCGSNRLAGQVGYCGMPADLVVARAALHMWEEPCISGTTGSGTVFFSGCNLKCVFCQNHSIAIGDCGKKITIARLAEIFLELQEKGAANINLVTPTHYIPQIREALLLAKENGLTLPIVYNTGSYENADILHLLDGLIDIYLPDLKYFSTELSLKYSHAADYFEQATLAIAEMYRQVGTPVFDEATGMMKRGMIVRHLLLPGQAKDSKKILRYLHETYGDNIYISIMNQYTPLPHVAHIPELNRKVLGEEYDRVVNFALRLGIENAFIQEGETAEESFIPPFDMEGV
;
A
#
# COMPACT_ATOMS: atom_id res chain seq x y z
N MET A 1 -19.57 8.98 -19.42
CA MET A 1 -18.68 8.91 -18.24
C MET A 1 -19.42 9.51 -17.05
N HIS A 2 -19.75 8.73 -16.02
CA HIS A 2 -20.37 9.31 -14.83
C HIS A 2 -19.30 10.10 -14.08
N SER A 3 -19.51 11.41 -13.92
CA SER A 3 -18.60 12.28 -13.18
C SER A 3 -18.46 11.78 -11.73
N THR A 4 -17.23 11.46 -11.32
CA THR A 4 -16.87 11.06 -9.94
C THR A 4 -16.76 12.25 -8.99
N SER A 5 -17.07 13.47 -9.46
CA SER A 5 -16.98 14.71 -8.68
C SER A 5 -17.83 14.70 -7.40
N HIS A 6 -18.95 13.96 -7.38
CA HIS A 6 -19.79 13.81 -6.20
C HIS A 6 -19.04 13.11 -5.04
N LEU A 7 -18.07 12.22 -5.34
CA LEU A 7 -17.24 11.55 -4.34
C LEU A 7 -16.25 12.51 -3.64
N LEU A 8 -15.94 13.64 -4.28
CA LEU A 8 -15.05 14.66 -3.74
C LEU A 8 -15.82 15.81 -3.09
N SER A 9 -17.07 16.07 -3.49
CA SER A 9 -17.91 17.10 -2.88
C SER A 9 -18.49 16.67 -1.52
N ASN A 10 -18.57 15.36 -1.28
CA ASN A 10 -18.94 14.74 0.01
C ASN A 10 -18.09 13.49 0.17
N CYS A 11 -16.86 13.65 0.69
CA CYS A 11 -15.83 12.62 0.61
C CYS A 11 -16.17 11.35 1.41
N ILE A 12 -16.37 10.26 0.68
CA ILE A 12 -16.61 8.90 1.19
C ILE A 12 -15.62 7.88 0.63
N LEU A 13 -14.48 8.34 0.08
CA LEU A 13 -13.51 7.52 -0.64
C LEU A 13 -12.88 6.41 0.21
N CYS A 14 -12.83 6.58 1.53
CA CYS A 14 -12.27 5.59 2.46
C CYS A 14 -13.20 5.40 3.65
N PRO A 15 -12.95 4.41 4.54
CA PRO A 15 -13.81 4.12 5.70
C PRO A 15 -13.95 5.28 6.68
N ARG A 16 -13.08 6.31 6.64
CA ARG A 16 -13.24 7.53 7.44
C ARG A 16 -14.54 8.29 7.13
N LYS A 17 -15.04 8.20 5.90
CA LYS A 17 -16.31 8.84 5.46
C LYS A 17 -16.49 10.26 6.03
N CYS A 18 -15.43 11.09 5.91
CA CYS A 18 -15.34 12.38 6.59
C CYS A 18 -16.31 13.44 6.05
N GLY A 19 -16.94 13.21 4.88
CA GLY A 19 -17.92 14.13 4.29
C GLY A 19 -17.35 15.47 3.81
N SER A 20 -16.04 15.66 3.85
CA SER A 20 -15.40 16.92 3.46
C SER A 20 -15.69 17.26 2.00
N ASN A 21 -16.02 18.51 1.71
CA ASN A 21 -16.12 19.02 0.34
C ASN A 21 -14.74 19.42 -0.16
N ARG A 22 -14.00 18.43 -0.70
CA ARG A 22 -12.63 18.62 -1.20
C ARG A 22 -12.58 19.53 -2.43
N LEU A 23 -13.64 19.58 -3.23
CA LEU A 23 -13.75 20.50 -4.37
C LEU A 23 -13.83 21.97 -3.92
N ALA A 24 -14.38 22.23 -2.73
CA ALA A 24 -14.41 23.56 -2.11
C ALA A 24 -13.17 23.86 -1.23
N GLY A 25 -12.10 23.05 -1.35
CA GLY A 25 -10.84 23.24 -0.60
C GLY A 25 -10.88 22.72 0.84
N GLN A 26 -11.96 22.05 1.28
CA GLN A 26 -11.97 21.40 2.58
C GLN A 26 -11.07 20.16 2.56
N VAL A 27 -10.45 19.87 3.68
CA VAL A 27 -9.64 18.64 3.87
C VAL A 27 -10.27 17.75 4.92
N GLY A 28 -10.20 16.44 4.69
CA GLY A 28 -10.65 15.44 5.64
C GLY A 28 -9.50 14.92 6.50
N TYR A 29 -9.69 13.73 7.09
CA TYR A 29 -8.70 13.07 7.93
C TYR A 29 -7.33 12.89 7.23
N CYS A 30 -7.32 12.54 5.94
CA CYS A 30 -6.08 12.40 5.16
C CYS A 30 -5.28 13.69 5.02
N GLY A 31 -5.91 14.87 5.24
CA GLY A 31 -5.27 16.19 5.11
C GLY A 31 -5.15 16.69 3.67
N MET A 32 -5.73 15.98 2.68
CA MET A 32 -5.50 16.27 1.26
C MET A 32 -6.69 16.97 0.58
N PRO A 33 -6.38 17.95 -0.31
CA PRO A 33 -7.38 18.61 -1.17
C PRO A 33 -7.83 17.68 -2.31
N ALA A 34 -8.70 18.19 -3.21
CA ALA A 34 -9.08 17.47 -4.42
C ALA A 34 -7.93 17.35 -5.44
N ASP A 35 -7.01 18.32 -5.45
CA ASP A 35 -5.82 18.26 -6.31
C ASP A 35 -4.92 17.10 -5.92
N LEU A 36 -4.37 16.40 -6.91
CA LEU A 36 -3.35 15.38 -6.69
C LEU A 36 -2.10 16.00 -6.07
N VAL A 37 -1.58 15.40 -5.01
CA VAL A 37 -0.30 15.78 -4.41
C VAL A 37 0.62 14.56 -4.41
N VAL A 38 1.74 14.67 -5.11
CA VAL A 38 2.74 13.59 -5.26
C VAL A 38 4.05 14.06 -4.65
N ALA A 39 4.66 13.20 -3.84
CA ALA A 39 5.90 13.49 -3.13
C ALA A 39 7.15 12.99 -3.87
N ARG A 40 7.02 11.94 -4.70
CA ARG A 40 8.10 11.36 -5.48
C ARG A 40 7.55 10.44 -6.56
N ALA A 41 8.23 10.39 -7.71
CA ALA A 41 7.96 9.44 -8.78
C ALA A 41 9.29 8.94 -9.37
N ALA A 42 9.76 7.76 -8.94
CA ALA A 42 11.07 7.23 -9.33
C ALA A 42 11.12 5.70 -9.29
N LEU A 43 12.19 5.12 -9.83
CA LEU A 43 12.45 3.69 -9.69
C LEU A 43 12.77 3.34 -8.23
N HIS A 44 12.12 2.31 -7.70
CA HIS A 44 12.29 1.81 -6.35
C HIS A 44 12.64 0.31 -6.36
N MET A 45 13.73 -0.06 -5.69
CA MET A 45 14.31 -1.41 -5.78
C MET A 45 13.88 -2.34 -4.64
N TRP A 46 13.10 -1.85 -3.67
CA TRP A 46 12.92 -2.52 -2.38
C TRP A 46 11.51 -3.08 -2.16
N GLU A 47 10.74 -3.29 -3.22
CA GLU A 47 9.52 -4.09 -3.14
C GLU A 47 9.86 -5.59 -3.21
N GLU A 48 8.88 -6.48 -3.09
CA GLU A 48 9.10 -7.91 -3.24
C GLU A 48 9.84 -8.24 -4.55
N PRO A 49 10.70 -9.29 -4.58
CA PRO A 49 11.55 -9.59 -5.74
C PRO A 49 10.78 -9.72 -7.07
N CYS A 50 9.55 -10.28 -7.03
CA CYS A 50 8.71 -10.41 -8.20
C CYS A 50 8.00 -9.10 -8.63
N ILE A 51 8.15 -8.03 -7.86
CA ILE A 51 7.63 -6.68 -8.14
C ILE A 51 8.73 -5.76 -8.65
N SER A 52 9.85 -5.64 -7.91
CA SER A 52 10.97 -4.77 -8.31
C SER A 52 11.83 -5.37 -9.41
N GLY A 53 12.02 -6.70 -9.39
CA GLY A 53 12.95 -7.37 -10.30
C GLY A 53 14.34 -6.76 -10.24
N THR A 54 14.99 -6.65 -11.39
CA THR A 54 16.33 -6.05 -11.55
C THR A 54 16.30 -4.59 -12.01
N THR A 55 15.17 -4.11 -12.49
CA THR A 55 15.02 -2.76 -13.08
C THR A 55 14.33 -1.78 -12.13
N GLY A 56 13.67 -2.29 -11.10
CA GLY A 56 12.92 -1.49 -10.13
C GLY A 56 11.46 -1.26 -10.49
N SER A 57 10.67 -1.03 -9.48
CA SER A 57 9.26 -0.63 -9.56
C SER A 57 9.16 0.88 -9.84
N GLY A 58 8.38 1.30 -10.82
CA GLY A 58 8.09 2.71 -11.11
C GLY A 58 7.11 3.29 -10.09
N THR A 59 7.64 3.71 -8.95
CA THR A 59 6.85 4.01 -7.76
C THR A 59 6.44 5.47 -7.70
N VAL A 60 5.14 5.72 -7.52
CA VAL A 60 4.53 7.04 -7.32
C VAL A 60 4.02 7.13 -5.90
N PHE A 61 4.63 7.98 -5.07
CA PHE A 61 4.26 8.22 -3.68
C PHE A 61 3.28 9.38 -3.57
N PHE A 62 2.05 9.10 -3.17
CA PHE A 62 1.03 10.12 -2.94
C PHE A 62 1.13 10.67 -1.52
N SER A 63 0.96 11.99 -1.37
CA SER A 63 0.92 12.65 -0.06
C SER A 63 -0.43 12.48 0.62
N GLY A 64 -0.41 12.45 1.96
CA GLY A 64 -1.57 12.19 2.79
C GLY A 64 -1.83 10.70 3.00
N CYS A 65 -2.48 10.38 4.12
CA CYS A 65 -2.86 9.00 4.44
C CYS A 65 -4.11 8.96 5.31
N ASN A 66 -4.99 8.01 5.04
CA ASN A 66 -6.20 7.80 5.83
C ASN A 66 -5.99 7.00 7.12
N LEU A 67 -4.80 6.42 7.33
CA LEU A 67 -4.43 5.72 8.56
C LEU A 67 -3.54 6.57 9.48
N LYS A 68 -2.50 7.21 8.94
CA LYS A 68 -1.51 7.99 9.70
C LYS A 68 -0.95 7.18 10.89
N CYS A 69 -0.50 5.94 10.60
CA CYS A 69 0.07 5.07 11.61
C CYS A 69 1.20 5.76 12.37
N VAL A 70 1.21 5.68 13.70
CA VAL A 70 2.23 6.32 14.55
C VAL A 70 3.65 5.87 14.25
N PHE A 71 3.82 4.68 13.66
CA PHE A 71 5.13 4.10 13.29
C PHE A 71 5.42 4.17 11.79
N CYS A 72 4.71 4.99 11.03
CA CYS A 72 4.87 5.04 9.58
C CYS A 72 6.30 5.45 9.21
N GLN A 73 7.00 4.61 8.43
CA GLN A 73 8.33 4.96 7.92
C GLN A 73 8.26 6.15 6.95
N ASN A 74 7.16 6.28 6.22
CA ASN A 74 6.88 7.38 5.29
C ASN A 74 6.11 8.51 6.01
N HIS A 75 6.48 8.84 7.24
CA HIS A 75 5.73 9.73 8.12
C HIS A 75 5.47 11.10 7.48
N SER A 76 6.49 11.74 6.90
CA SER A 76 6.38 13.08 6.29
C SER A 76 5.31 13.17 5.21
N ILE A 77 5.26 12.17 4.31
CA ILE A 77 4.20 12.13 3.29
C ILE A 77 2.86 11.71 3.88
N ALA A 78 2.83 10.81 4.87
CA ALA A 78 1.59 10.34 5.48
C ALA A 78 0.82 11.47 6.20
N ILE A 79 1.50 12.44 6.79
CA ILE A 79 0.89 13.62 7.41
C ILE A 79 0.63 14.76 6.42
N GLY A 80 1.16 14.67 5.20
CA GLY A 80 0.95 15.64 4.13
C GLY A 80 1.91 16.83 4.14
N ASP A 81 3.08 16.69 4.78
CA ASP A 81 4.06 17.78 4.92
C ASP A 81 4.88 18.04 3.66
N CYS A 82 4.90 17.12 2.71
CA CYS A 82 5.66 17.25 1.47
C CYS A 82 4.88 16.76 0.25
N GLY A 83 5.26 17.28 -0.90
CA GLY A 83 4.70 16.94 -2.20
C GLY A 83 4.32 18.16 -3.02
N LYS A 84 4.14 17.94 -4.30
CA LYS A 84 3.77 18.95 -5.29
C LYS A 84 2.40 18.65 -5.85
N LYS A 85 1.57 19.67 -6.01
CA LYS A 85 0.29 19.56 -6.72
C LYS A 85 0.54 19.34 -8.19
N ILE A 86 -0.15 18.35 -8.75
CA ILE A 86 -0.10 18.02 -10.18
C ILE A 86 -1.51 17.85 -10.75
N THR A 87 -1.61 17.90 -12.07
CA THR A 87 -2.84 17.59 -12.81
C THR A 87 -2.95 16.09 -13.08
N ILE A 88 -4.16 15.64 -13.46
CA ILE A 88 -4.40 14.26 -13.92
C ILE A 88 -3.56 13.97 -15.18
N ALA A 89 -3.45 14.93 -16.10
CA ALA A 89 -2.60 14.79 -17.31
C ALA A 89 -1.13 14.60 -16.93
N ARG A 90 -0.62 15.40 -15.95
CA ARG A 90 0.76 15.23 -15.47
C ARG A 90 0.99 13.86 -14.82
N LEU A 91 0.03 13.33 -14.08
CA LEU A 91 0.14 12.00 -13.51
C LEU A 91 0.20 10.91 -14.60
N ALA A 92 -0.58 11.05 -15.67
CA ALA A 92 -0.49 10.14 -16.83
C ALA A 92 0.87 10.22 -17.53
N GLU A 93 1.44 11.43 -17.71
CA GLU A 93 2.79 11.63 -18.23
C GLU A 93 3.85 10.95 -17.35
N ILE A 94 3.75 11.09 -16.02
CA ILE A 94 4.67 10.44 -15.06
C ILE A 94 4.66 8.92 -15.26
N PHE A 95 3.52 8.30 -15.47
CA PHE A 95 3.44 6.86 -15.73
C PHE A 95 4.20 6.45 -16.99
N LEU A 96 4.06 7.24 -18.07
CA LEU A 96 4.78 7.01 -19.33
C LEU A 96 6.30 7.24 -19.17
N GLU A 97 6.71 8.30 -18.48
CA GLU A 97 8.12 8.57 -18.17
C GLU A 97 8.77 7.44 -17.35
N LEU A 98 8.06 6.86 -16.39
CA LEU A 98 8.54 5.71 -15.63
C LEU A 98 8.67 4.46 -16.52
N GLN A 99 7.72 4.25 -17.45
CA GLN A 99 7.82 3.20 -18.45
C GLN A 99 9.05 3.40 -19.35
N GLU A 100 9.30 4.62 -19.83
CA GLU A 100 10.48 4.95 -20.65
C GLU A 100 11.79 4.74 -19.90
N LYS A 101 11.80 4.94 -18.57
CA LYS A 101 12.95 4.65 -17.69
C LYS A 101 13.17 3.14 -17.47
N GLY A 102 12.32 2.28 -18.02
CA GLY A 102 12.46 0.82 -17.91
C GLY A 102 11.91 0.23 -16.61
N ALA A 103 10.96 0.91 -15.95
CA ALA A 103 10.30 0.35 -14.78
C ALA A 103 9.66 -1.00 -15.07
N ALA A 104 9.66 -1.91 -14.08
CA ALA A 104 9.01 -3.22 -14.20
C ALA A 104 7.47 -3.13 -14.14
N ASN A 105 6.95 -2.10 -13.52
CA ASN A 105 5.52 -1.81 -13.32
C ASN A 105 5.33 -0.34 -12.91
N ILE A 106 4.08 0.12 -12.80
CA ILE A 106 3.72 1.38 -12.16
C ILE A 106 3.12 1.06 -10.79
N ASN A 107 3.76 1.51 -9.72
CA ASN A 107 3.39 1.22 -8.33
C ASN A 107 2.82 2.47 -7.64
N LEU A 108 1.54 2.43 -7.32
CA LEU A 108 0.77 3.52 -6.71
C LEU A 108 0.80 3.35 -5.19
N VAL A 109 1.59 4.15 -4.47
CA VAL A 109 1.75 4.03 -3.02
C VAL A 109 0.84 4.99 -2.28
N THR A 110 -0.03 4.45 -1.42
CA THR A 110 -1.05 5.16 -0.62
C THR A 110 -2.04 5.95 -1.50
N PRO A 111 -2.66 5.33 -2.51
CA PRO A 111 -3.47 6.00 -3.53
C PRO A 111 -4.93 6.23 -3.11
N THR A 112 -5.38 5.65 -1.99
CA THR A 112 -6.78 5.56 -1.51
C THR A 112 -7.63 6.82 -1.73
N HIS A 113 -7.10 7.97 -1.36
CA HIS A 113 -7.84 9.22 -1.36
C HIS A 113 -7.83 9.96 -2.70
N TYR A 114 -7.21 9.35 -3.72
CA TYR A 114 -7.11 9.86 -5.09
C TYR A 114 -7.65 8.87 -6.14
N ILE A 115 -8.37 7.81 -5.74
CA ILE A 115 -8.90 6.78 -6.66
C ILE A 115 -9.60 7.38 -7.90
N PRO A 116 -10.49 8.40 -7.81
CA PRO A 116 -11.13 8.94 -8.99
C PRO A 116 -10.13 9.55 -9.99
N GLN A 117 -9.18 10.34 -9.49
CA GLN A 117 -8.18 11.01 -10.32
C GLN A 117 -7.17 10.02 -10.92
N ILE A 118 -6.77 9.01 -10.12
CA ILE A 118 -5.88 7.93 -10.57
C ILE A 118 -6.54 7.12 -11.68
N ARG A 119 -7.83 6.81 -11.54
CA ARG A 119 -8.60 6.12 -12.59
C ARG A 119 -8.53 6.88 -13.92
N GLU A 120 -8.76 8.19 -13.90
CA GLU A 120 -8.71 9.04 -15.09
C GLU A 120 -7.29 9.09 -15.67
N ALA A 121 -6.25 9.22 -14.83
CA ALA A 121 -4.86 9.24 -15.28
C ALA A 121 -4.43 7.89 -15.89
N LEU A 122 -4.84 6.75 -15.32
CA LEU A 122 -4.56 5.44 -15.88
C LEU A 122 -5.22 5.23 -17.25
N LEU A 123 -6.47 5.64 -17.40
CA LEU A 123 -7.15 5.56 -18.70
C LEU A 123 -6.43 6.41 -19.75
N LEU A 124 -6.08 7.65 -19.40
CA LEU A 124 -5.33 8.55 -20.28
C LEU A 124 -3.94 7.98 -20.65
N ALA A 125 -3.21 7.44 -19.67
CA ALA A 125 -1.91 6.85 -19.93
C ALA A 125 -2.00 5.59 -20.83
N LYS A 126 -2.99 4.72 -20.61
CA LYS A 126 -3.24 3.54 -21.46
C LYS A 126 -3.59 3.94 -22.90
N GLU A 127 -4.39 4.98 -23.11
CA GLU A 127 -4.67 5.55 -24.44
C GLU A 127 -3.39 6.08 -25.13
N ASN A 128 -2.39 6.52 -24.34
CA ASN A 128 -1.10 7.03 -24.83
C ASN A 128 0.02 5.99 -24.78
N GLY A 129 -0.28 4.69 -24.64
CA GLY A 129 0.70 3.61 -24.81
C GLY A 129 1.32 3.07 -23.54
N LEU A 130 0.72 3.28 -22.37
CA LEU A 130 1.12 2.59 -21.14
C LEU A 130 0.74 1.09 -21.23
N THR A 131 1.75 0.23 -21.11
CA THR A 131 1.62 -1.24 -21.22
C THR A 131 2.06 -1.98 -19.96
N LEU A 132 2.74 -1.29 -19.05
CA LEU A 132 3.23 -1.90 -17.81
C LEU A 132 2.10 -2.32 -16.87
N PRO A 133 2.28 -3.40 -16.09
CA PRO A 133 1.36 -3.77 -15.02
C PRO A 133 1.21 -2.65 -14.00
N ILE A 134 0.00 -2.48 -13.48
CA ILE A 134 -0.31 -1.48 -12.45
C ILE A 134 -0.41 -2.16 -11.10
N VAL A 135 0.40 -1.68 -10.16
CA VAL A 135 0.44 -2.14 -8.76
C VAL A 135 -0.25 -1.11 -7.86
N TYR A 136 -1.17 -1.58 -7.02
CA TYR A 136 -1.86 -0.75 -6.02
C TYR A 136 -1.40 -1.12 -4.61
N ASN A 137 -0.58 -0.25 -4.02
CA ASN A 137 0.11 -0.47 -2.74
C ASN A 137 -0.57 0.34 -1.63
N THR A 138 -1.20 -0.34 -0.68
CA THR A 138 -2.11 0.28 0.28
C THR A 138 -2.02 -0.30 1.68
N GLY A 139 -2.38 0.51 2.67
CA GLY A 139 -2.59 0.06 4.06
C GLY A 139 -3.90 -0.70 4.28
N SER A 140 -4.65 -1.05 3.24
CA SER A 140 -5.92 -1.80 3.23
C SER A 140 -7.11 -1.13 3.94
N TYR A 141 -6.97 0.06 4.48
CA TYR A 141 -8.11 0.78 5.05
C TYR A 141 -8.88 1.48 3.94
N GLU A 142 -9.52 0.66 3.09
CA GLU A 142 -10.21 1.06 1.87
C GLU A 142 -11.72 0.90 1.99
N ASN A 143 -12.48 1.69 1.25
CA ASN A 143 -13.89 1.43 1.02
C ASN A 143 -14.02 0.46 -0.18
N ALA A 144 -14.46 -0.76 0.08
CA ALA A 144 -14.58 -1.81 -0.93
C ALA A 144 -15.45 -1.36 -2.13
N ASP A 145 -16.54 -0.63 -1.88
CA ASP A 145 -17.41 -0.11 -2.95
C ASP A 145 -16.68 0.88 -3.87
N ILE A 146 -15.73 1.64 -3.34
CA ILE A 146 -14.94 2.59 -4.12
C ILE A 146 -13.86 1.88 -4.95
N LEU A 147 -13.32 0.75 -4.46
CA LEU A 147 -12.35 -0.05 -5.22
C LEU A 147 -12.92 -0.58 -6.54
N HIS A 148 -14.24 -0.74 -6.68
CA HIS A 148 -14.88 -1.09 -7.97
C HIS A 148 -14.58 -0.11 -9.10
N LEU A 149 -14.24 1.14 -8.80
CA LEU A 149 -13.83 2.12 -9.82
C LEU A 149 -12.53 1.76 -10.53
N LEU A 150 -11.73 0.87 -9.92
CA LEU A 150 -10.43 0.41 -10.42
C LEU A 150 -10.50 -0.97 -11.09
N ASP A 151 -11.67 -1.59 -11.17
CA ASP A 151 -11.85 -2.91 -11.78
C ASP A 151 -11.35 -2.91 -13.25
N GLY A 152 -10.48 -3.86 -13.58
CA GLY A 152 -9.82 -3.96 -14.88
C GLY A 152 -8.69 -2.95 -15.14
N LEU A 153 -8.34 -2.11 -14.15
CA LEU A 153 -7.23 -1.15 -14.26
C LEU A 153 -6.00 -1.56 -13.44
N ILE A 154 -6.19 -2.28 -12.36
CA ILE A 154 -5.12 -2.76 -11.49
C ILE A 154 -4.82 -4.22 -11.82
N ASP A 155 -3.55 -4.54 -11.96
CA ASP A 155 -3.06 -5.89 -12.23
C ASP A 155 -2.59 -6.59 -10.96
N ILE A 156 -1.98 -5.85 -10.04
CA ILE A 156 -1.39 -6.40 -8.81
C ILE A 156 -1.83 -5.56 -7.61
N TYR A 157 -2.31 -6.21 -6.57
CA TYR A 157 -2.56 -5.58 -5.29
C TYR A 157 -1.47 -5.93 -4.27
N LEU A 158 -0.95 -4.91 -3.57
CA LEU A 158 -0.05 -5.03 -2.41
C LEU A 158 -0.73 -4.44 -1.15
N PRO A 159 -1.76 -5.09 -0.61
CA PRO A 159 -2.41 -4.64 0.61
C PRO A 159 -1.59 -5.03 1.84
N ASP A 160 -1.43 -4.12 2.79
CA ASP A 160 -0.96 -4.50 4.13
C ASP A 160 -2.13 -4.97 4.99
N LEU A 161 -2.03 -6.09 5.68
CA LEU A 161 -2.91 -6.44 6.79
C LEU A 161 -2.15 -6.25 8.10
N LYS A 162 -2.35 -5.06 8.73
CA LYS A 162 -1.48 -4.56 9.81
C LYS A 162 -1.85 -5.13 11.18
N TYR A 163 -3.15 -5.26 11.48
CA TYR A 163 -3.66 -5.64 12.79
C TYR A 163 -4.85 -6.59 12.68
N PHE A 164 -4.91 -7.55 13.59
CA PHE A 164 -6.11 -8.30 13.89
C PHE A 164 -6.88 -7.66 15.06
N SER A 165 -6.15 -7.12 16.04
CA SER A 165 -6.69 -6.54 17.28
C SER A 165 -7.19 -5.11 17.06
N THR A 166 -8.45 -4.85 17.45
CA THR A 166 -9.04 -3.51 17.52
C THR A 166 -8.25 -2.58 18.45
N GLU A 167 -7.71 -3.10 19.55
CA GLU A 167 -6.91 -2.32 20.50
C GLU A 167 -5.65 -1.77 19.81
N LEU A 168 -4.93 -2.61 19.06
CA LEU A 168 -3.71 -2.21 18.37
C LEU A 168 -4.01 -1.24 17.22
N SER A 169 -5.05 -1.50 16.44
CA SER A 169 -5.42 -0.63 15.32
C SER A 169 -5.91 0.74 15.78
N LEU A 170 -6.65 0.79 16.88
CA LEU A 170 -7.06 2.05 17.50
C LEU A 170 -5.83 2.81 18.04
N LYS A 171 -4.95 2.11 18.77
CA LYS A 171 -3.77 2.69 19.43
C LYS A 171 -2.78 3.25 18.41
N TYR A 172 -2.49 2.51 17.33
CA TYR A 172 -1.40 2.85 16.43
C TYR A 172 -1.83 3.48 15.09
N SER A 173 -3.12 3.38 14.73
CA SER A 173 -3.64 3.92 13.46
C SER A 173 -4.99 4.63 13.59
N HIS A 174 -5.48 4.82 14.81
CA HIS A 174 -6.76 5.51 15.08
C HIS A 174 -7.96 4.95 14.28
N ALA A 175 -7.98 3.63 14.06
CA ALA A 175 -8.97 2.93 13.23
C ALA A 175 -9.49 1.69 13.96
N ALA A 176 -10.54 1.85 14.78
CA ALA A 176 -11.09 0.77 15.58
C ALA A 176 -11.69 -0.38 14.73
N ASP A 177 -12.19 -0.06 13.55
CA ASP A 177 -12.80 -0.96 12.57
C ASP A 177 -11.80 -1.46 11.50
N TYR A 178 -10.48 -1.28 11.72
CA TYR A 178 -9.45 -1.56 10.71
C TYR A 178 -9.56 -2.97 10.13
N PHE A 179 -9.61 -3.99 11.00
CA PHE A 179 -9.59 -5.39 10.54
C PHE A 179 -10.81 -5.71 9.67
N GLU A 180 -12.00 -5.25 10.07
CA GLU A 180 -13.22 -5.42 9.30
C GLU A 180 -13.12 -4.76 7.92
N GLN A 181 -12.76 -3.49 7.87
CA GLN A 181 -12.64 -2.74 6.61
C GLN A 181 -11.53 -3.30 5.72
N ALA A 182 -10.38 -3.65 6.30
CA ALA A 182 -9.26 -4.21 5.55
C ALA A 182 -9.59 -5.58 4.93
N THR A 183 -10.29 -6.45 5.65
CA THR A 183 -10.67 -7.77 5.14
C THR A 183 -11.71 -7.68 4.02
N LEU A 184 -12.68 -6.76 4.11
CA LEU A 184 -13.61 -6.46 3.02
C LEU A 184 -12.89 -5.94 1.77
N ALA A 185 -11.94 -5.02 1.96
CA ALA A 185 -11.13 -4.47 0.87
C ALA A 185 -10.24 -5.52 0.20
N ILE A 186 -9.56 -6.36 0.99
CA ILE A 186 -8.72 -7.46 0.49
C ILE A 186 -9.57 -8.47 -0.30
N ALA A 187 -10.77 -8.78 0.16
CA ALA A 187 -11.68 -9.67 -0.56
C ALA A 187 -12.08 -9.08 -1.92
N GLU A 188 -12.36 -7.77 -1.99
CA GLU A 188 -12.64 -7.09 -3.26
C GLU A 188 -11.41 -7.05 -4.18
N MET A 189 -10.21 -6.76 -3.64
CA MET A 189 -8.96 -6.80 -4.40
C MET A 189 -8.71 -8.19 -4.99
N TYR A 190 -8.91 -9.25 -4.20
CA TYR A 190 -8.80 -10.63 -4.68
C TYR A 190 -9.83 -10.94 -5.76
N ARG A 191 -11.08 -10.50 -5.61
CA ARG A 191 -12.12 -10.65 -6.65
C ARG A 191 -11.67 -10.05 -7.99
N GLN A 192 -10.99 -8.89 -7.97
CA GLN A 192 -10.55 -8.20 -9.18
C GLN A 192 -9.40 -8.90 -9.89
N VAL A 193 -8.40 -9.38 -9.16
CA VAL A 193 -7.17 -9.90 -9.76
C VAL A 193 -7.05 -11.43 -9.73
N GLY A 194 -7.76 -12.13 -8.83
CA GLY A 194 -7.73 -13.58 -8.70
C GLY A 194 -6.38 -14.15 -8.28
N THR A 195 -6.12 -15.38 -8.67
CA THR A 195 -4.89 -16.11 -8.35
C THR A 195 -3.67 -15.51 -9.03
N PRO A 196 -2.49 -15.58 -8.39
CA PRO A 196 -1.25 -15.02 -8.93
C PRO A 196 -0.84 -15.64 -10.27
N VAL A 197 -0.42 -14.78 -11.19
CA VAL A 197 0.13 -15.15 -12.50
C VAL A 197 1.51 -14.53 -12.62
N PHE A 198 2.51 -15.36 -12.93
CA PHE A 198 3.89 -14.94 -13.12
C PHE A 198 4.30 -15.08 -14.58
N ASP A 199 5.28 -14.28 -14.97
CA ASP A 199 6.03 -14.49 -16.19
C ASP A 199 7.02 -15.65 -16.00
N GLU A 200 6.91 -16.70 -16.76
CA GLU A 200 7.74 -17.92 -16.61
C GLU A 200 9.23 -17.67 -16.88
N ALA A 201 9.56 -16.69 -17.73
CA ALA A 201 10.95 -16.40 -18.09
C ALA A 201 11.65 -15.50 -17.08
N THR A 202 10.92 -14.59 -16.44
CA THR A 202 11.49 -13.56 -15.57
C THR A 202 11.17 -13.75 -14.09
N GLY A 203 10.16 -14.56 -13.77
CA GLY A 203 9.62 -14.70 -12.41
C GLY A 203 8.86 -13.45 -11.92
N MET A 204 8.62 -12.46 -12.78
CA MET A 204 7.89 -11.25 -12.40
C MET A 204 6.39 -11.54 -12.31
N MET A 205 5.74 -10.98 -11.29
CA MET A 205 4.30 -11.07 -11.16
C MET A 205 3.62 -10.18 -12.20
N LYS A 206 2.70 -10.77 -12.97
CA LYS A 206 1.86 -10.06 -13.96
C LYS A 206 0.50 -9.70 -13.43
N ARG A 207 -0.04 -10.51 -12.53
CA ARG A 207 -1.36 -10.34 -11.94
C ARG A 207 -1.43 -11.08 -10.61
N GLY A 208 -2.22 -10.56 -9.67
CA GLY A 208 -2.48 -11.24 -8.41
C GLY A 208 -2.37 -10.34 -7.19
N MET A 209 -2.23 -10.96 -6.02
CA MET A 209 -2.18 -10.23 -4.76
C MET A 209 -1.09 -10.78 -3.85
N ILE A 210 -0.33 -9.87 -3.23
CA ILE A 210 0.61 -10.18 -2.15
C ILE A 210 0.13 -9.41 -0.92
N VAL A 211 -0.39 -10.10 0.08
CA VAL A 211 -0.76 -9.47 1.35
C VAL A 211 0.47 -9.34 2.23
N ARG A 212 0.81 -8.10 2.60
CA ARG A 212 1.98 -7.80 3.42
C ARG A 212 1.60 -7.68 4.89
N HIS A 213 2.43 -8.23 5.75
CA HIS A 213 2.30 -8.09 7.19
C HIS A 213 3.63 -7.70 7.82
N LEU A 214 3.69 -6.46 8.34
CA LEU A 214 4.84 -5.97 9.10
C LEU A 214 4.69 -6.40 10.56
N LEU A 215 5.63 -7.22 11.06
CA LEU A 215 5.69 -7.55 12.47
C LEU A 215 6.08 -6.32 13.28
N LEU A 216 5.27 -5.98 14.28
CA LEU A 216 5.58 -4.95 15.26
C LEU A 216 6.19 -5.58 16.53
N PRO A 217 7.09 -4.86 17.23
CA PRO A 217 7.70 -5.34 18.47
C PRO A 217 6.65 -5.76 19.49
N GLY A 218 6.80 -6.97 20.04
CA GLY A 218 5.87 -7.52 21.03
C GLY A 218 4.55 -8.09 20.49
N GLN A 219 4.28 -7.97 19.17
CA GLN A 219 2.96 -8.28 18.61
C GLN A 219 2.89 -9.64 17.87
N ALA A 220 3.81 -10.56 18.12
CA ALA A 220 3.82 -11.89 17.49
C ALA A 220 2.51 -12.69 17.66
N LYS A 221 1.71 -12.44 18.73
CA LYS A 221 0.41 -13.10 18.91
C LYS A 221 -0.64 -12.57 17.93
N ASP A 222 -0.63 -11.26 17.65
CA ASP A 222 -1.53 -10.63 16.70
C ASP A 222 -1.17 -11.05 15.27
N SER A 223 0.13 -11.05 14.94
CA SER A 223 0.66 -11.54 13.66
C SER A 223 0.21 -12.96 13.34
N LYS A 224 0.25 -13.86 14.32
CA LYS A 224 -0.21 -15.25 14.14
C LYS A 224 -1.71 -15.36 13.84
N LYS A 225 -2.54 -14.47 14.38
CA LYS A 225 -3.98 -14.42 14.04
C LYS A 225 -4.18 -13.95 12.62
N ILE A 226 -3.40 -12.97 12.16
CA ILE A 226 -3.42 -12.47 10.78
C ILE A 226 -3.04 -13.59 9.80
N LEU A 227 -1.91 -14.27 10.04
CA LEU A 227 -1.45 -15.35 9.16
C LEU A 227 -2.47 -16.50 9.09
N ARG A 228 -3.06 -16.86 10.22
CA ARG A 228 -4.13 -17.87 10.25
C ARG A 228 -5.33 -17.43 9.43
N TYR A 229 -5.82 -16.20 9.62
CA TYR A 229 -6.93 -15.66 8.85
C TYR A 229 -6.66 -15.70 7.35
N LEU A 230 -5.48 -15.25 6.91
CA LEU A 230 -5.11 -15.23 5.50
C LEU A 230 -5.05 -16.64 4.90
N HIS A 231 -4.43 -17.57 5.62
CA HIS A 231 -4.33 -18.97 5.18
C HIS A 231 -5.69 -19.67 5.15
N GLU A 232 -6.51 -19.52 6.20
CA GLU A 232 -7.86 -20.13 6.25
C GLU A 232 -8.81 -19.54 5.20
N THR A 233 -8.62 -18.27 4.80
CA THR A 233 -9.50 -17.58 3.86
C THR A 233 -9.08 -17.78 2.40
N TYR A 234 -7.79 -17.71 2.10
CA TYR A 234 -7.28 -17.68 0.73
C TYR A 234 -6.40 -18.87 0.35
N GLY A 235 -5.85 -19.62 1.34
CA GLY A 235 -4.90 -20.70 1.08
C GLY A 235 -3.74 -20.23 0.21
N ASP A 236 -3.45 -21.00 -0.83
CA ASP A 236 -2.35 -20.71 -1.77
C ASP A 236 -2.77 -19.82 -2.96
N ASN A 237 -3.97 -19.23 -2.90
CA ASN A 237 -4.45 -18.33 -3.95
C ASN A 237 -3.90 -16.90 -3.86
N ILE A 238 -3.10 -16.61 -2.85
CA ILE A 238 -2.39 -15.35 -2.66
C ILE A 238 -0.96 -15.62 -2.21
N TYR A 239 -0.09 -14.60 -2.30
CA TYR A 239 1.18 -14.60 -1.59
C TYR A 239 1.07 -13.81 -0.28
N ILE A 240 1.87 -14.20 0.71
CA ILE A 240 1.96 -13.48 2.00
C ILE A 240 3.41 -13.02 2.17
N SER A 241 3.63 -11.71 2.37
CA SER A 241 4.95 -11.17 2.70
C SER A 241 5.04 -10.89 4.20
N ILE A 242 5.88 -11.66 4.90
CA ILE A 242 6.12 -11.52 6.34
C ILE A 242 7.35 -10.64 6.54
N MET A 243 7.12 -9.37 6.90
CA MET A 243 8.15 -8.35 6.92
C MET A 243 8.75 -8.15 8.33
N ASN A 244 10.10 -8.07 8.39
CA ASN A 244 10.89 -7.79 9.60
C ASN A 244 11.55 -6.41 9.56
N GLN A 245 11.13 -5.53 8.68
CA GLN A 245 11.79 -4.24 8.42
C GLN A 245 11.31 -3.10 9.33
N TYR A 246 10.72 -3.42 10.51
CA TYR A 246 10.32 -2.38 11.45
C TYR A 246 11.53 -1.61 11.98
N THR A 247 11.56 -0.30 11.74
CA THR A 247 12.60 0.61 12.21
C THR A 247 12.01 1.62 13.19
N PRO A 248 12.51 1.70 14.44
CA PRO A 248 12.06 2.67 15.43
C PRO A 248 12.60 4.06 15.07
N LEU A 249 11.78 4.85 14.38
CA LEU A 249 12.12 6.22 13.98
C LEU A 249 11.92 7.22 15.14
N PRO A 250 12.53 8.42 15.10
CA PRO A 250 12.47 9.38 16.21
C PRO A 250 11.07 9.74 16.68
N HIS A 251 10.08 9.76 15.79
CA HIS A 251 8.70 10.09 16.13
C HIS A 251 7.97 9.02 16.98
N VAL A 252 8.53 7.82 17.12
CA VAL A 252 8.00 6.78 18.03
C VAL A 252 8.76 6.68 19.36
N ALA A 253 9.76 7.51 19.60
CA ALA A 253 10.60 7.46 20.80
C ALA A 253 9.82 7.60 22.13
N HIS A 254 8.64 8.24 22.08
CA HIS A 254 7.74 8.40 23.22
C HIS A 254 6.81 7.18 23.46
N ILE A 255 6.88 6.15 22.61
CA ILE A 255 6.09 4.91 22.70
C ILE A 255 7.05 3.76 23.05
N PRO A 256 7.23 3.42 24.34
CA PRO A 256 8.31 2.51 24.76
C PRO A 256 8.31 1.17 24.06
N GLU A 257 7.13 0.56 23.83
CA GLU A 257 7.01 -0.73 23.17
C GLU A 257 7.38 -0.70 21.68
N LEU A 258 7.28 0.46 21.02
CA LEU A 258 7.68 0.66 19.63
C LEU A 258 9.09 1.26 19.48
N ASN A 259 9.71 1.74 20.57
CA ASN A 259 11.04 2.33 20.53
C ASN A 259 12.15 1.26 20.61
N ARG A 260 11.99 0.16 19.86
CA ARG A 260 12.96 -0.91 19.69
C ARG A 260 12.72 -1.67 18.38
N LYS A 261 13.73 -2.31 17.86
CA LYS A 261 13.57 -3.25 16.73
C LYS A 261 12.81 -4.51 17.20
N VAL A 262 12.27 -5.25 16.25
CA VAL A 262 11.76 -6.60 16.46
C VAL A 262 12.95 -7.50 16.81
N LEU A 263 12.80 -8.36 17.83
CA LEU A 263 13.82 -9.34 18.17
C LEU A 263 13.75 -10.53 17.19
N GLY A 264 14.91 -11.12 16.85
CA GLY A 264 14.97 -12.30 15.98
C GLY A 264 14.04 -13.42 16.45
N GLU A 265 14.03 -13.70 17.77
CA GLU A 265 13.12 -14.71 18.36
C GLU A 265 11.63 -14.37 18.19
N GLU A 266 11.25 -13.08 18.12
CA GLU A 266 9.86 -12.69 17.87
C GLU A 266 9.49 -13.00 16.43
N TYR A 267 10.39 -12.69 15.49
CA TYR A 267 10.22 -12.97 14.07
C TYR A 267 10.20 -14.47 13.80
N ASP A 268 11.18 -15.22 14.30
CA ASP A 268 11.26 -16.67 14.14
C ASP A 268 10.00 -17.39 14.64
N ARG A 269 9.42 -16.91 15.75
CA ARG A 269 8.15 -17.45 16.26
C ARG A 269 6.99 -17.26 15.31
N VAL A 270 6.98 -16.18 14.52
CA VAL A 270 5.93 -15.90 13.52
C VAL A 270 6.18 -16.72 12.26
N VAL A 271 7.41 -16.75 11.75
CA VAL A 271 7.81 -17.56 10.58
C VAL A 271 7.57 -19.05 10.84
N ASN A 272 8.05 -19.57 11.98
CA ASN A 272 7.80 -20.97 12.37
C ASN A 272 6.32 -21.31 12.53
N PHE A 273 5.49 -20.33 12.88
CA PHE A 273 4.04 -20.52 12.91
C PHE A 273 3.45 -20.59 11.49
N ALA A 274 3.89 -19.75 10.56
CA ALA A 274 3.49 -19.79 9.17
C ALA A 274 3.82 -21.15 8.53
N LEU A 275 5.03 -21.66 8.75
CA LEU A 275 5.46 -22.98 8.27
C LEU A 275 4.59 -24.12 8.84
N ARG A 276 4.25 -24.07 10.15
CA ARG A 276 3.35 -25.07 10.76
C ARG A 276 1.90 -24.98 10.28
N LEU A 277 1.45 -23.84 9.80
CA LEU A 277 0.15 -23.70 9.15
C LEU A 277 0.13 -24.29 7.74
N GLY A 278 1.31 -24.54 7.13
CA GLY A 278 1.44 -24.98 5.75
C GLY A 278 1.35 -23.84 4.74
N ILE A 279 1.71 -22.61 5.11
CA ILE A 279 1.80 -21.49 4.16
C ILE A 279 3.02 -21.72 3.28
N GLU A 280 2.80 -21.99 1.98
CA GLU A 280 3.85 -22.24 1.00
C GLU A 280 4.18 -20.98 0.18
N ASN A 281 3.15 -20.21 -0.20
CA ASN A 281 3.31 -18.97 -0.97
C ASN A 281 3.66 -17.79 -0.05
N ALA A 282 4.91 -17.71 0.40
CA ALA A 282 5.36 -16.64 1.29
C ALA A 282 6.71 -16.05 0.88
N PHE A 283 6.84 -14.73 1.07
CA PHE A 283 8.11 -14.02 1.11
C PHE A 283 8.50 -13.82 2.58
N ILE A 284 9.68 -14.29 2.95
CA ILE A 284 10.24 -14.16 4.29
C ILE A 284 11.51 -13.33 4.17
N GLN A 285 11.60 -12.25 4.95
CA GLN A 285 12.80 -11.42 4.97
C GLN A 285 13.86 -12.07 5.86
N GLU A 286 15.04 -12.32 5.28
CA GLU A 286 16.21 -12.85 5.98
C GLU A 286 17.20 -11.72 6.29
N GLY A 287 17.91 -11.84 7.42
CA GLY A 287 18.96 -10.90 7.82
C GLY A 287 18.45 -9.59 8.44
N GLU A 288 19.35 -8.60 8.50
CA GLU A 288 19.05 -7.27 9.03
C GLU A 288 18.41 -6.40 7.93
N THR A 289 17.08 -6.37 7.91
CA THR A 289 16.27 -5.61 6.93
C THR A 289 15.71 -4.29 7.50
N ALA A 290 15.90 -4.04 8.80
CA ALA A 290 15.41 -2.85 9.48
C ALA A 290 16.42 -1.70 9.37
N GLU A 291 16.50 -1.06 8.19
CA GLU A 291 17.41 0.06 7.90
C GLU A 291 16.66 1.27 7.35
N GLU A 292 17.06 2.48 7.75
CA GLU A 292 16.49 3.74 7.23
C GLU A 292 16.83 3.95 5.75
N SER A 293 17.88 3.30 5.23
CA SER A 293 18.31 3.37 3.83
C SER A 293 17.25 2.88 2.83
N PHE A 294 16.28 2.08 3.26
CA PHE A 294 15.15 1.64 2.44
C PHE A 294 14.02 2.69 2.29
N ILE A 295 14.07 3.77 3.09
CA ILE A 295 13.11 4.86 3.00
C ILE A 295 13.61 5.85 1.94
N PRO A 296 12.89 6.06 0.83
CA PRO A 296 13.34 6.99 -0.20
C PRO A 296 13.26 8.44 0.32
N PRO A 297 14.14 9.33 -0.17
CA PRO A 297 13.97 10.76 0.08
C PRO A 297 12.70 11.25 -0.63
N PHE A 298 11.88 12.03 0.07
CA PHE A 298 10.68 12.64 -0.52
C PHE A 298 11.01 14.06 -0.99
N ASP A 299 11.79 14.14 -2.05
CA ASP A 299 12.42 15.34 -2.62
C ASP A 299 11.75 15.84 -3.91
N MET A 300 10.57 15.28 -4.22
CA MET A 300 9.80 15.59 -5.42
C MET A 300 10.50 15.17 -6.74
N GLU A 301 11.46 14.25 -6.70
CA GLU A 301 12.06 13.68 -7.91
C GLU A 301 10.96 13.12 -8.83
N GLY A 302 11.02 13.47 -10.13
CA GLY A 302 10.12 12.99 -11.18
C GLY A 302 8.69 13.60 -11.16
N VAL A 303 8.40 14.59 -10.28
CA VAL A 303 7.05 15.17 -10.11
C VAL A 303 6.86 16.46 -10.91
#